data_946527b9f6913f6450e98e1fddf3d7f4
#
_entry.id   946527b9f6913f6450e98e1fddf3d7f4
#
_cell.length_a   1.000
_cell.length_b   1.000
_cell.length_c   1.000
_cell.angle_alpha   90.00
_cell.angle_beta   90.00
_cell.angle_gamma   90.00
#
_symmetry.space_group_name_H-M   'P 1'
#
loop_
_entity.id
_entity.type
_entity.pdbx_description
1 polymer ?
#
loop_
_entity_poly.entity_id
_entity_poly.type
_entity_poly.pdbx_seq_one_letter_code
_entity_poly.pdbx_strand_id
1 'polypeptide(L)'
;VGKDGEGFELKCGLVDVGARTDAMIESGEVFTPTYMKPLVKEGNGRFSEMSRLDIKNRKPMPRDIEDELIDRLKVLLAGVDGVAVSDQVQERNCGVITDRVRDEIAGLAGEGKFVLVDSRVRIGEFRRAAVKPNSFEAARAVGLGFDGEPTLEQAKSAGVALAEKVGSTVFVTVGAQGMVVCDGGGAVHVPGRMVEGEIDIVGAGDSSLAGIMAARCSGLDLVDSAAMGNLVASVTVTKIGETGTASPDELRAVCD
;
A
#
# COMPACT_ATOMS: atom_id res chain seq x y z
N VAL A 1 2.37 -9.01 -14.64
CA VAL A 1 2.21 -10.37 -14.10
C VAL A 1 2.85 -11.39 -15.01
N GLY A 2 3.17 -12.59 -14.50
CA GLY A 2 3.62 -13.73 -15.28
C GLY A 2 2.50 -14.31 -16.13
N LYS A 3 2.87 -15.00 -17.23
CA LYS A 3 1.96 -15.91 -17.92
C LYS A 3 1.96 -17.26 -17.21
N ASP A 4 1.51 -17.26 -15.97
CA ASP A 4 1.47 -18.38 -15.02
C ASP A 4 0.08 -18.53 -14.37
N GLY A 5 -0.12 -19.56 -13.55
CA GLY A 5 -1.40 -19.84 -12.91
C GLY A 5 -1.80 -18.72 -11.95
N GLU A 6 -0.85 -18.20 -11.20
CA GLU A 6 -1.05 -17.11 -10.23
C GLU A 6 -1.45 -15.80 -10.92
N GLY A 7 -0.87 -15.50 -12.09
CA GLY A 7 -1.25 -14.34 -12.92
C GLY A 7 -2.66 -14.47 -13.48
N PHE A 8 -3.05 -15.67 -13.88
CA PHE A 8 -4.40 -15.95 -14.34
C PHE A 8 -5.42 -15.78 -13.21
N GLU A 9 -5.17 -16.37 -12.03
CA GLU A 9 -6.06 -16.25 -10.87
C GLU A 9 -6.18 -14.80 -10.40
N LEU A 10 -5.07 -14.04 -10.34
CA LEU A 10 -5.08 -12.62 -9.99
C LEU A 10 -5.96 -11.83 -10.96
N LYS A 11 -5.83 -12.07 -12.26
CA LYS A 11 -6.64 -11.39 -13.27
C LYS A 11 -8.13 -11.70 -13.13
N CYS A 12 -8.48 -12.97 -12.89
CA CYS A 12 -9.87 -13.36 -12.63
C CYS A 12 -10.41 -12.65 -11.39
N GLY A 13 -9.68 -12.67 -10.26
CA GLY A 13 -10.10 -12.00 -9.03
C GLY A 13 -10.28 -10.48 -9.20
N LEU A 14 -9.45 -9.83 -9.99
CA LEU A 14 -9.61 -8.41 -10.30
C LEU A 14 -10.87 -8.13 -11.12
N VAL A 15 -11.17 -8.97 -12.11
CA VAL A 15 -12.41 -8.86 -12.92
C VAL A 15 -13.64 -9.09 -12.06
N ASP A 16 -13.62 -10.08 -11.16
CA ASP A 16 -14.74 -10.41 -10.28
C ASP A 16 -15.13 -9.26 -9.34
N VAL A 17 -14.14 -8.44 -8.91
CA VAL A 17 -14.39 -7.23 -8.11
C VAL A 17 -14.65 -5.98 -8.98
N GLY A 18 -14.78 -6.14 -10.31
CA GLY A 18 -15.09 -5.05 -11.23
C GLY A 18 -13.90 -4.16 -11.61
N ALA A 19 -12.67 -4.56 -11.28
CA ALA A 19 -11.47 -3.82 -11.67
C ALA A 19 -11.16 -4.01 -13.18
N ARG A 20 -10.70 -2.94 -13.82
CA ARG A 20 -10.23 -3.01 -15.22
C ARG A 20 -8.85 -3.65 -15.28
N THR A 21 -8.67 -4.59 -16.18
CA THR A 21 -7.40 -5.33 -16.38
C THR A 21 -6.77 -5.10 -17.76
N ASP A 22 -7.34 -4.24 -18.58
CA ASP A 22 -6.88 -3.92 -19.93
C ASP A 22 -5.47 -3.31 -19.98
N ALA A 23 -5.03 -2.71 -18.87
CA ALA A 23 -3.69 -2.16 -18.72
C ALA A 23 -2.67 -3.14 -18.09
N MET A 24 -3.06 -4.32 -17.69
CA MET A 24 -2.13 -5.32 -17.16
C MET A 24 -1.16 -5.78 -18.24
N ILE A 25 0.13 -5.88 -17.88
CA ILE A 25 1.17 -6.45 -18.72
C ILE A 25 1.35 -7.91 -18.30
N GLU A 26 1.17 -8.82 -19.25
CA GLU A 26 1.38 -10.26 -19.06
C GLU A 26 2.63 -10.69 -19.84
N SER A 27 3.63 -11.24 -19.16
CA SER A 27 4.88 -11.70 -19.81
C SER A 27 5.27 -13.11 -19.36
N GLY A 28 5.85 -13.89 -20.28
CA GLY A 28 6.48 -15.17 -19.96
C GLY A 28 7.90 -15.06 -19.42
N GLU A 29 8.44 -13.84 -19.30
CA GLU A 29 9.80 -13.60 -18.83
C GLU A 29 9.88 -13.30 -17.33
N VAL A 30 8.72 -13.09 -16.67
CA VAL A 30 8.61 -12.83 -15.24
C VAL A 30 7.61 -13.80 -14.62
N PHE A 31 7.76 -14.04 -13.32
CA PHE A 31 6.76 -14.71 -12.51
C PHE A 31 5.83 -13.70 -11.86
N THR A 32 4.59 -14.12 -11.58
CA THR A 32 3.70 -13.37 -10.69
C THR A 32 4.19 -13.55 -9.24
N PRO A 33 4.65 -12.47 -8.56
CA PRO A 33 5.10 -12.59 -7.19
C PRO A 33 3.96 -13.07 -6.29
N THR A 34 4.17 -14.19 -5.60
CA THR A 34 3.15 -14.85 -4.80
C THR A 34 3.69 -15.21 -3.43
N TYR A 35 2.94 -14.89 -2.38
CA TYR A 35 3.27 -15.20 -1.00
C TYR A 35 2.21 -16.15 -0.44
N MET A 36 2.59 -17.41 -0.23
CA MET A 36 1.68 -18.43 0.28
C MET A 36 1.98 -18.74 1.74
N LYS A 37 0.93 -18.78 2.55
CA LYS A 37 0.96 -19.23 3.96
C LYS A 37 0.14 -20.52 4.09
N PRO A 38 0.76 -21.69 3.93
CA PRO A 38 0.04 -22.95 4.07
C PRO A 38 -0.47 -23.12 5.50
N LEU A 39 -1.72 -23.51 5.66
CA LEU A 39 -2.34 -23.83 6.93
C LEU A 39 -2.53 -25.35 7.03
N VAL A 40 -2.07 -25.94 8.13
CA VAL A 40 -2.27 -27.37 8.43
C VAL A 40 -3.33 -27.49 9.51
N LYS A 41 -4.36 -28.31 9.24
CA LYS A 41 -5.38 -28.63 10.23
C LYS A 41 -4.82 -29.70 11.16
N GLU A 42 -4.70 -29.38 12.43
CA GLU A 42 -4.26 -30.29 13.48
C GLU A 42 -5.41 -31.23 13.92
N GLY A 43 -5.05 -32.32 14.59
CA GLY A 43 -6.02 -33.29 15.07
C GLY A 43 -7.05 -32.75 16.08
N ASN A 44 -6.78 -31.62 16.71
CA ASN A 44 -7.69 -30.89 17.61
C ASN A 44 -8.63 -29.92 16.86
N GLY A 45 -8.56 -29.88 15.52
CA GLY A 45 -9.36 -29.00 14.65
C GLY A 45 -8.81 -27.59 14.49
N ARG A 46 -7.72 -27.22 15.17
CA ARG A 46 -7.03 -25.94 15.00
C ARG A 46 -6.19 -25.95 13.73
N PHE A 47 -5.99 -24.76 13.17
CA PHE A 47 -5.05 -24.56 12.08
C PHE A 47 -3.72 -24.02 12.63
N SER A 48 -2.60 -24.61 12.19
CA SER A 48 -1.26 -24.08 12.41
C SER A 48 -0.69 -23.55 11.11
N GLU A 49 -0.08 -22.37 11.17
CA GLU A 49 0.58 -21.74 10.02
C GLU A 49 1.97 -22.37 9.82
N MET A 50 2.25 -22.82 8.61
CA MET A 50 3.57 -23.31 8.22
C MET A 50 4.47 -22.15 7.75
N SER A 51 5.73 -22.46 7.47
CA SER A 51 6.65 -21.51 6.86
C SER A 51 6.09 -21.00 5.53
N ARG A 52 6.17 -19.67 5.33
CA ARG A 52 5.73 -19.03 4.11
C ARG A 52 6.54 -19.48 2.90
N LEU A 53 5.87 -19.72 1.78
CA LEU A 53 6.47 -20.01 0.49
C LEU A 53 6.35 -18.79 -0.41
N ASP A 54 7.47 -18.30 -0.93
CA ASP A 54 7.51 -17.10 -1.75
C ASP A 54 7.95 -17.44 -3.19
N ILE A 55 7.11 -17.09 -4.18
CA ILE A 55 7.50 -17.04 -5.60
C ILE A 55 7.94 -15.61 -5.87
N LYS A 56 9.17 -15.41 -6.31
CA LYS A 56 9.78 -14.09 -6.52
C LYS A 56 10.62 -14.03 -7.78
N ASN A 57 10.57 -12.90 -8.46
CA ASN A 57 11.57 -12.55 -9.45
C ASN A 57 12.89 -12.17 -8.78
N ARG A 58 13.98 -12.77 -9.22
CA ARG A 58 15.34 -12.52 -8.69
C ARG A 58 16.27 -11.91 -9.74
N LYS A 59 15.75 -11.63 -10.93
CA LYS A 59 16.42 -10.90 -11.99
C LYS A 59 15.73 -9.55 -12.16
N PRO A 60 16.47 -8.50 -12.54
CA PRO A 60 15.86 -7.23 -12.89
C PRO A 60 14.79 -7.40 -13.95
N MET A 61 13.77 -6.54 -13.89
CA MET A 61 12.70 -6.50 -14.89
C MET A 61 13.30 -6.32 -16.31
N PRO A 62 12.86 -7.10 -17.29
CA PRO A 62 13.24 -6.91 -18.68
C PRO A 62 12.95 -5.48 -19.16
N ARG A 63 13.85 -4.92 -19.94
CA ARG A 63 13.80 -3.51 -20.33
C ARG A 63 12.59 -3.14 -21.17
N ASP A 64 12.19 -4.03 -22.06
CA ASP A 64 11.01 -3.88 -22.91
C ASP A 64 9.70 -3.87 -22.10
N ILE A 65 9.59 -4.71 -21.06
CA ILE A 65 8.45 -4.71 -20.12
C ILE A 65 8.42 -3.40 -19.31
N GLU A 66 9.58 -2.94 -18.85
CA GLU A 66 9.71 -1.68 -18.12
C GLU A 66 9.33 -0.49 -19.00
N ASP A 67 9.76 -0.44 -20.26
CA ASP A 67 9.42 0.60 -21.22
C ASP A 67 7.91 0.58 -21.51
N GLU A 68 7.31 -0.59 -21.75
CA GLU A 68 5.86 -0.75 -21.94
C GLU A 68 5.08 -0.29 -20.71
N LEU A 69 5.54 -0.61 -19.52
CA LEU A 69 4.89 -0.17 -18.27
C LEU A 69 4.87 1.35 -18.15
N ILE A 70 6.00 2.00 -18.42
CA ILE A 70 6.13 3.46 -18.37
C ILE A 70 5.22 4.11 -19.41
N ASP A 71 5.17 3.59 -20.62
CA ASP A 71 4.32 4.12 -21.69
C ASP A 71 2.84 3.98 -21.35
N ARG A 72 2.41 2.82 -20.85
CA ARG A 72 1.03 2.59 -20.38
C ARG A 72 0.67 3.51 -19.23
N LEU A 73 1.55 3.68 -18.24
CA LEU A 73 1.35 4.58 -17.13
C LEU A 73 1.08 6.01 -17.60
N LYS A 74 1.88 6.54 -18.53
CA LYS A 74 1.71 7.88 -19.11
C LYS A 74 0.36 8.03 -19.82
N VAL A 75 -0.06 7.03 -20.58
CA VAL A 75 -1.36 7.06 -21.28
C VAL A 75 -2.52 7.03 -20.30
N LEU A 76 -2.47 6.19 -19.28
CA LEU A 76 -3.56 6.02 -18.31
C LEU A 76 -3.76 7.26 -17.44
N LEU A 77 -2.70 7.97 -17.12
CA LEU A 77 -2.74 9.14 -16.24
C LEU A 77 -3.62 10.28 -16.73
N ALA A 78 -3.83 10.39 -18.03
CA ALA A 78 -4.74 11.40 -18.60
C ALA A 78 -6.20 11.18 -18.17
N GLY A 79 -6.58 9.92 -17.85
CA GLY A 79 -7.95 9.52 -17.57
C GLY A 79 -8.24 9.10 -16.13
N VAL A 80 -7.32 9.33 -15.18
CA VAL A 80 -7.49 8.95 -13.77
C VAL A 80 -7.30 10.15 -12.84
N ASP A 81 -7.97 10.13 -11.68
CA ASP A 81 -7.90 11.19 -10.66
C ASP A 81 -6.66 11.05 -9.78
N GLY A 82 -6.13 9.84 -9.62
CA GLY A 82 -4.94 9.57 -8.84
C GLY A 82 -4.33 8.19 -9.12
N VAL A 83 -3.15 7.95 -8.55
CA VAL A 83 -2.39 6.70 -8.70
C VAL A 83 -2.00 6.14 -7.35
N ALA A 84 -2.42 4.91 -7.07
CA ALA A 84 -1.92 4.12 -5.95
C ALA A 84 -0.74 3.26 -6.42
N VAL A 85 0.36 3.32 -5.68
CA VAL A 85 1.59 2.56 -5.96
C VAL A 85 1.88 1.61 -4.82
N SER A 86 1.95 0.30 -5.11
CA SER A 86 2.29 -0.74 -4.14
C SER A 86 3.63 -1.39 -4.51
N ASP A 87 4.73 -0.98 -3.82
CA ASP A 87 6.09 -1.48 -4.02
C ASP A 87 6.41 -2.53 -2.94
N GLN A 88 5.95 -3.77 -3.17
CA GLN A 88 6.05 -4.87 -2.21
C GLN A 88 7.28 -5.77 -2.42
N VAL A 89 7.95 -5.70 -3.58
CA VAL A 89 9.12 -6.53 -3.89
C VAL A 89 10.37 -5.92 -3.27
N GLN A 90 11.03 -6.68 -2.41
CA GLN A 90 12.21 -6.21 -1.67
C GLN A 90 13.47 -6.13 -2.54
N GLU A 91 13.61 -7.04 -3.50
CA GLU A 91 14.73 -7.09 -4.44
C GLU A 91 14.67 -5.90 -5.40
N ARG A 92 15.76 -5.10 -5.43
CA ARG A 92 15.82 -3.87 -6.23
C ARG A 92 15.67 -4.18 -7.73
N ASN A 93 14.79 -3.47 -8.39
CA ASN A 93 14.47 -3.60 -9.82
C ASN A 93 13.90 -4.96 -10.25
N CYS A 94 13.50 -5.83 -9.31
CA CYS A 94 12.91 -7.14 -9.61
C CYS A 94 11.37 -7.16 -9.55
N GLY A 95 10.74 -6.05 -9.19
CA GLY A 95 9.28 -5.85 -9.17
C GLY A 95 8.84 -4.79 -10.16
N VAL A 96 7.56 -4.46 -10.14
CA VAL A 96 6.95 -3.44 -11.00
C VAL A 96 7.60 -2.06 -10.79
N ILE A 97 7.99 -1.74 -9.55
CA ILE A 97 8.58 -0.45 -9.21
C ILE A 97 10.11 -0.56 -9.29
N THR A 98 10.63 -0.32 -10.48
CA THR A 98 12.07 -0.16 -10.72
C THR A 98 12.51 1.26 -10.42
N ASP A 99 13.82 1.52 -10.46
CA ASP A 99 14.36 2.88 -10.29
C ASP A 99 13.79 3.84 -11.34
N ARG A 100 13.69 3.41 -12.61
CA ARG A 100 13.11 4.21 -13.69
C ARG A 100 11.63 4.49 -13.51
N VAL A 101 10.86 3.47 -13.12
CA VAL A 101 9.42 3.65 -12.84
C VAL A 101 9.23 4.62 -11.67
N ARG A 102 10.11 4.56 -10.66
CA ARG A 102 10.07 5.51 -9.53
C ARG A 102 10.38 6.96 -9.98
N ASP A 103 11.33 7.13 -10.88
CA ASP A 103 11.65 8.46 -11.45
C ASP A 103 10.45 9.01 -12.27
N GLU A 104 9.78 8.18 -13.05
CA GLU A 104 8.55 8.57 -13.76
C GLU A 104 7.42 8.94 -12.79
N ILE A 105 7.20 8.16 -11.73
CA ILE A 105 6.23 8.46 -10.67
C ILE A 105 6.51 9.84 -10.05
N ALA A 106 7.77 10.17 -9.78
CA ALA A 106 8.17 11.47 -9.25
C ALA A 106 7.90 12.63 -10.23
N GLY A 107 8.03 12.37 -11.53
CA GLY A 107 7.66 13.31 -12.59
C GLY A 107 6.17 13.60 -12.57
N LEU A 108 5.35 12.56 -12.58
CA LEU A 108 3.88 12.63 -12.60
C LEU A 108 3.28 13.33 -11.37
N ALA A 109 3.81 13.03 -10.20
CA ALA A 109 3.44 13.71 -8.97
C ALA A 109 3.78 15.23 -9.04
N GLY A 110 4.87 15.59 -9.72
CA GLY A 110 5.27 16.97 -9.99
C GLY A 110 4.33 17.71 -10.94
N GLU A 111 3.55 17.01 -11.75
CA GLU A 111 2.53 17.58 -12.66
C GLU A 111 1.16 17.79 -11.99
N GLY A 112 1.07 17.54 -10.68
CA GLY A 112 -0.14 17.80 -9.89
C GLY A 112 -1.09 16.61 -9.77
N LYS A 113 -0.73 15.43 -10.26
CA LYS A 113 -1.50 14.20 -10.00
C LYS A 113 -1.30 13.74 -8.55
N PHE A 114 -2.38 13.35 -7.91
CA PHE A 114 -2.25 12.73 -6.58
C PHE A 114 -1.71 11.31 -6.71
N VAL A 115 -0.51 11.11 -6.21
CA VAL A 115 0.15 9.81 -6.17
C VAL A 115 0.37 9.42 -4.72
N LEU A 116 -0.11 8.23 -4.33
CA LEU A 116 0.08 7.68 -2.99
C LEU A 116 0.84 6.35 -3.07
N VAL A 117 1.93 6.26 -2.35
CA VAL A 117 2.85 5.12 -2.40
C VAL A 117 2.88 4.38 -1.07
N ASP A 118 2.80 3.04 -1.14
CA ASP A 118 3.18 2.10 -0.09
C ASP A 118 4.42 1.33 -0.56
N SER A 119 5.49 1.28 0.23
CA SER A 119 6.71 0.57 -0.12
C SER A 119 7.37 -0.07 1.09
N ARG A 120 7.57 -1.37 1.02
CA ARG A 120 8.17 -2.19 2.08
C ARG A 120 9.56 -1.73 2.53
N VAL A 121 10.40 -1.30 1.60
CA VAL A 121 11.83 -1.06 1.91
C VAL A 121 12.38 0.25 1.35
N ARG A 122 11.69 0.89 0.40
CA ARG A 122 12.19 2.06 -0.33
C ARG A 122 11.31 3.30 -0.19
N ILE A 123 10.44 3.35 0.81
CA ILE A 123 9.47 4.44 0.97
C ILE A 123 10.13 5.83 0.97
N GLY A 124 11.33 5.97 1.50
CA GLY A 124 12.09 7.23 1.54
C GLY A 124 12.84 7.56 0.24
N GLU A 125 12.72 6.73 -0.82
CA GLU A 125 13.31 7.01 -2.13
C GLU A 125 12.31 7.67 -3.11
N PHE A 126 11.02 7.67 -2.79
CA PHE A 126 10.01 8.35 -3.59
C PHE A 126 10.09 9.86 -3.39
N ARG A 127 9.97 10.62 -4.47
CA ARG A 127 10.02 12.09 -4.47
C ARG A 127 8.71 12.67 -4.95
N ARG A 128 8.26 13.77 -4.32
CA ARG A 128 7.04 14.52 -4.66
C ARG A 128 5.74 13.74 -4.54
N ALA A 129 5.78 12.43 -4.40
CA ALA A 129 4.61 11.58 -4.18
C ALA A 129 4.29 11.52 -2.69
N ALA A 130 3.01 11.51 -2.34
CA ALA A 130 2.58 11.19 -0.99
C ALA A 130 2.94 9.73 -0.67
N VAL A 131 3.34 9.46 0.58
CA VAL A 131 3.75 8.11 0.98
C VAL A 131 3.02 7.66 2.23
N LYS A 132 2.76 6.35 2.34
CA LYS A 132 2.05 5.74 3.48
C LYS A 132 2.88 4.63 4.14
N PRO A 133 3.89 4.95 4.93
CA PRO A 133 4.62 3.97 5.74
C PRO A 133 3.86 3.61 7.03
N ASN A 134 4.25 2.49 7.64
CA ASN A 134 4.03 2.32 9.08
C ASN A 134 5.13 3.06 9.88
N SER A 135 4.97 3.12 11.22
CA SER A 135 5.90 3.82 12.11
C SER A 135 7.35 3.32 12.01
N PHE A 136 7.57 2.01 11.84
CA PHE A 136 8.89 1.43 11.67
C PHE A 136 9.51 1.75 10.30
N GLU A 137 8.71 1.71 9.25
CA GLU A 137 9.15 2.05 7.89
C GLU A 137 9.52 3.53 7.79
N ALA A 138 8.72 4.41 8.41
CA ALA A 138 9.01 5.84 8.47
C ALA A 138 10.33 6.10 9.19
N ALA A 139 10.51 5.52 10.38
CA ALA A 139 11.74 5.66 11.16
C ALA A 139 12.97 5.17 10.38
N ARG A 140 12.89 3.97 9.82
CA ARG A 140 13.98 3.38 9.01
C ARG A 140 14.33 4.26 7.81
N ALA A 141 13.33 4.84 7.14
CA ALA A 141 13.55 5.66 5.96
C ALA A 141 14.35 6.94 6.25
N VAL A 142 14.30 7.44 7.48
CA VAL A 142 15.03 8.64 7.92
C VAL A 142 16.24 8.31 8.81
N GLY A 143 16.59 7.02 8.95
CA GLY A 143 17.77 6.59 9.71
C GLY A 143 17.58 6.65 11.24
N LEU A 144 16.33 6.68 11.72
CA LEU A 144 16.00 6.59 13.14
C LEU A 144 15.83 5.12 13.53
N GLY A 145 16.47 4.72 14.62
CA GLY A 145 16.28 3.41 15.26
C GLY A 145 15.53 3.59 16.58
N PHE A 146 14.61 2.69 16.86
CA PHE A 146 13.89 2.67 18.15
C PHE A 146 13.98 1.27 18.75
N ASP A 147 14.15 1.22 20.08
CA ASP A 147 14.07 -0.02 20.84
C ASP A 147 12.59 -0.35 21.09
N GLY A 148 12.05 -1.30 20.31
CA GLY A 148 10.64 -1.68 20.38
C GLY A 148 9.73 -0.88 19.46
N GLU A 149 8.43 -0.90 19.75
CA GLU A 149 7.42 -0.20 18.96
C GLU A 149 7.53 1.32 19.15
N PRO A 150 7.60 2.11 18.05
CA PRO A 150 7.69 3.56 18.14
C PRO A 150 6.46 4.16 18.81
N THR A 151 6.69 5.08 19.74
CA THR A 151 5.62 5.88 20.35
C THR A 151 4.98 6.81 19.33
N LEU A 152 3.81 7.35 19.62
CA LEU A 152 3.12 8.30 18.74
C LEU A 152 3.99 9.53 18.44
N GLU A 153 4.72 10.06 19.43
CA GLU A 153 5.62 11.21 19.23
C GLU A 153 6.83 10.87 18.37
N GLN A 154 7.36 9.65 18.49
CA GLN A 154 8.42 9.15 17.61
C GLN A 154 7.92 8.96 16.17
N ALA A 155 6.69 8.45 16.01
CA ALA A 155 6.05 8.33 14.70
C ALA A 155 5.81 9.70 14.03
N LYS A 156 5.38 10.71 14.81
CA LYS A 156 5.26 12.10 14.33
C LYS A 156 6.60 12.66 13.87
N SER A 157 7.65 12.52 14.70
CA SER A 157 8.99 13.01 14.38
C SER A 157 9.55 12.34 13.13
N ALA A 158 9.41 11.02 13.00
CA ALA A 158 9.83 10.28 11.82
C ALA A 158 9.04 10.69 10.58
N GLY A 159 7.72 10.88 10.72
CA GLY A 159 6.83 11.31 9.65
C GLY A 159 7.18 12.70 9.09
N VAL A 160 7.44 13.67 9.96
CA VAL A 160 7.87 15.03 9.56
C VAL A 160 9.21 14.97 8.83
N ALA A 161 10.20 14.28 9.38
CA ALA A 161 11.50 14.14 8.72
C ALA A 161 11.38 13.43 7.35
N LEU A 162 10.48 12.46 7.25
CA LEU A 162 10.21 11.78 5.99
C LEU A 162 9.47 12.69 4.99
N ALA A 163 8.54 13.53 5.44
CA ALA A 163 7.85 14.49 4.59
C ALA A 163 8.83 15.50 3.96
N GLU A 164 9.78 16.01 4.74
CA GLU A 164 10.88 16.84 4.24
C GLU A 164 11.73 16.08 3.21
N LYS A 165 12.09 14.83 3.52
CA LYS A 165 12.92 13.99 2.65
C LYS A 165 12.27 13.69 1.30
N VAL A 166 10.98 13.35 1.27
CA VAL A 166 10.27 13.03 0.02
C VAL A 166 9.73 14.28 -0.67
N GLY A 167 9.60 15.40 0.03
CA GLY A 167 9.03 16.66 -0.47
C GLY A 167 7.53 16.57 -0.73
N SER A 168 6.80 15.82 0.12
CA SER A 168 5.35 15.58 0.00
C SER A 168 4.74 15.09 1.30
N THR A 169 3.41 14.93 1.33
CA THR A 169 2.66 14.41 2.49
C THR A 169 3.03 12.99 2.85
N VAL A 170 3.09 12.70 4.14
CA VAL A 170 3.30 11.36 4.70
C VAL A 170 2.13 10.98 5.60
N PHE A 171 1.55 9.81 5.35
CA PHE A 171 0.53 9.18 6.16
C PHE A 171 1.14 8.04 6.96
N VAL A 172 1.55 8.28 8.20
CA VAL A 172 2.18 7.23 9.03
C VAL A 172 1.11 6.43 9.75
N THR A 173 0.97 5.14 9.45
CA THR A 173 0.06 4.26 10.21
C THR A 173 0.68 3.86 11.54
N VAL A 174 -0.10 3.94 12.63
CA VAL A 174 0.32 3.68 14.01
C VAL A 174 -0.57 2.62 14.69
N GLY A 175 -0.90 1.58 13.94
CA GLY A 175 -1.72 0.46 14.41
C GLY A 175 -3.10 0.92 14.89
N ALA A 176 -3.55 0.42 16.03
CA ALA A 176 -4.85 0.76 16.61
C ALA A 176 -4.99 2.26 16.99
N GLN A 177 -3.88 2.98 17.13
CA GLN A 177 -3.90 4.43 17.37
C GLN A 177 -4.30 5.24 16.14
N GLY A 178 -4.39 4.62 14.95
CA GLY A 178 -4.83 5.27 13.72
C GLY A 178 -3.68 5.73 12.83
N MET A 179 -3.62 7.02 12.51
CA MET A 179 -2.69 7.56 11.53
C MET A 179 -2.15 8.94 11.94
N VAL A 180 -0.93 9.24 11.56
CA VAL A 180 -0.35 10.58 11.64
C VAL A 180 -0.18 11.12 10.23
N VAL A 181 -0.76 12.28 9.97
CA VAL A 181 -0.57 13.02 8.71
C VAL A 181 0.52 14.05 8.93
N CYS A 182 1.57 13.98 8.13
CA CYS A 182 2.70 14.90 8.19
C CYS A 182 2.90 15.59 6.85
N ASP A 183 3.07 16.89 6.90
CA ASP A 183 3.40 17.73 5.73
C ASP A 183 4.38 18.84 6.14
N GLY A 184 4.58 19.84 5.27
CA GLY A 184 5.43 21.01 5.58
C GLY A 184 4.92 21.89 6.73
N GLY A 185 3.71 21.68 7.23
CA GLY A 185 3.11 22.39 8.36
C GLY A 185 3.24 21.67 9.70
N GLY A 186 3.72 20.42 9.72
CA GLY A 186 3.89 19.63 10.94
C GLY A 186 3.24 18.27 10.88
N ALA A 187 2.74 17.80 12.04
CA ALA A 187 2.11 16.48 12.20
C ALA A 187 0.76 16.58 12.92
N VAL A 188 -0.27 16.00 12.31
CA VAL A 188 -1.62 15.88 12.87
C VAL A 188 -1.93 14.40 13.13
N HIS A 189 -2.31 14.06 14.36
CA HIS A 189 -2.78 12.72 14.69
C HIS A 189 -4.27 12.57 14.37
N VAL A 190 -4.62 11.59 13.60
CA VAL A 190 -5.99 11.19 13.28
C VAL A 190 -6.27 9.86 13.98
N PRO A 191 -7.07 9.86 15.06
CA PRO A 191 -7.30 8.67 15.85
C PRO A 191 -7.89 7.52 15.05
N GLY A 192 -7.47 6.31 15.37
CA GLY A 192 -8.08 5.09 14.84
C GLY A 192 -9.46 4.85 15.45
N ARG A 193 -10.30 4.10 14.73
CA ARG A 193 -11.54 3.58 15.28
C ARG A 193 -11.22 2.34 16.12
N MET A 194 -11.70 2.30 17.35
CA MET A 194 -11.60 1.11 18.19
C MET A 194 -12.46 -0.02 17.59
N VAL A 195 -11.86 -1.20 17.45
CA VAL A 195 -12.53 -2.42 16.98
C VAL A 195 -12.55 -3.41 18.13
N GLU A 196 -13.74 -3.92 18.45
CA GLU A 196 -13.92 -4.92 19.50
C GLU A 196 -13.84 -6.33 18.92
N GLY A 197 -13.34 -7.29 19.70
CA GLY A 197 -13.25 -8.69 19.33
C GLY A 197 -11.92 -9.09 18.71
N GLU A 198 -11.91 -10.24 18.05
CA GLU A 198 -10.74 -10.76 17.33
C GLU A 198 -10.52 -9.99 16.04
N ILE A 199 -9.28 -9.67 15.73
CA ILE A 199 -8.91 -8.93 14.51
C ILE A 199 -7.81 -9.66 13.74
N ASP A 200 -7.84 -9.50 12.42
CA ASP A 200 -6.77 -9.88 11.49
C ASP A 200 -6.23 -8.64 10.80
N ILE A 201 -4.97 -8.32 11.04
CA ILE A 201 -4.33 -7.11 10.49
C ILE A 201 -3.85 -7.25 9.05
N VAL A 202 -3.99 -8.45 8.45
CA VAL A 202 -3.59 -8.69 7.06
C VAL A 202 -4.44 -7.84 6.12
N GLY A 203 -3.77 -7.06 5.26
CA GLY A 203 -4.44 -6.15 4.33
C GLY A 203 -4.89 -4.80 4.91
N ALA A 204 -4.74 -4.54 6.23
CA ALA A 204 -5.11 -3.26 6.83
C ALA A 204 -4.37 -2.07 6.19
N GLY A 205 -3.09 -2.25 5.85
CA GLY A 205 -2.29 -1.24 5.16
C GLY A 205 -2.80 -0.93 3.76
N ASP A 206 -3.14 -1.95 2.98
CA ASP A 206 -3.68 -1.82 1.63
C ASP A 206 -5.07 -1.18 1.65
N SER A 207 -5.90 -1.55 2.63
CA SER A 207 -7.23 -0.98 2.86
C SER A 207 -7.16 0.50 3.24
N SER A 208 -6.22 0.88 4.12
CA SER A 208 -5.96 2.29 4.44
C SER A 208 -5.52 3.07 3.20
N LEU A 209 -4.63 2.51 2.38
CA LEU A 209 -4.19 3.12 1.12
C LEU A 209 -5.39 3.39 0.22
N ALA A 210 -6.27 2.40 0.02
CA ALA A 210 -7.46 2.51 -0.82
C ALA A 210 -8.42 3.58 -0.29
N GLY A 211 -8.66 3.62 1.04
CA GLY A 211 -9.51 4.62 1.68
C GLY A 211 -8.99 6.04 1.50
N ILE A 212 -7.68 6.26 1.72
CA ILE A 212 -7.05 7.57 1.49
C ILE A 212 -7.18 7.97 0.02
N MET A 213 -6.89 7.06 -0.92
CA MET A 213 -6.99 7.35 -2.36
C MET A 213 -8.41 7.75 -2.75
N ALA A 214 -9.41 6.98 -2.37
CA ALA A 214 -10.81 7.27 -2.68
C ALA A 214 -11.23 8.65 -2.14
N ALA A 215 -10.87 8.96 -0.90
CA ALA A 215 -11.18 10.24 -0.26
C ALA A 215 -10.48 11.42 -0.96
N ARG A 216 -9.18 11.30 -1.25
CA ARG A 216 -8.41 12.34 -1.94
C ARG A 216 -8.92 12.61 -3.35
N CYS A 217 -9.20 11.55 -4.11
CA CYS A 217 -9.77 11.67 -5.46
C CYS A 217 -11.20 12.23 -5.44
N SER A 218 -11.91 12.14 -4.31
CA SER A 218 -13.21 12.77 -4.09
C SER A 218 -13.12 14.21 -3.58
N GLY A 219 -11.92 14.76 -3.39
CA GLY A 219 -11.70 16.15 -3.00
C GLY A 219 -11.63 16.41 -1.48
N LEU A 220 -11.62 15.37 -0.63
CA LEU A 220 -11.46 15.55 0.81
C LEU A 220 -10.03 16.07 1.13
N ASP A 221 -9.87 16.76 2.24
CA ASP A 221 -8.56 17.20 2.71
C ASP A 221 -7.71 16.01 3.24
N LEU A 222 -6.49 16.31 3.70
CA LEU A 222 -5.54 15.27 4.12
C LEU A 222 -5.99 14.56 5.41
N VAL A 223 -6.58 15.29 6.34
CA VAL A 223 -7.02 14.78 7.64
C VAL A 223 -8.26 13.89 7.46
N ASP A 224 -9.25 14.36 6.72
CA ASP A 224 -10.44 13.59 6.39
C ASP A 224 -10.11 12.34 5.56
N SER A 225 -9.12 12.45 4.66
CA SER A 225 -8.65 11.29 3.90
C SER A 225 -7.96 10.25 4.79
N ALA A 226 -7.19 10.67 5.78
CA ALA A 226 -6.63 9.77 6.78
C ALA A 226 -7.71 9.11 7.65
N ALA A 227 -8.73 9.88 8.04
CA ALA A 227 -9.89 9.35 8.76
C ALA A 227 -10.63 8.29 7.95
N MET A 228 -10.84 8.51 6.64
CA MET A 228 -11.40 7.51 5.74
C MET A 228 -10.51 6.27 5.65
N GLY A 229 -9.18 6.44 5.56
CA GLY A 229 -8.23 5.31 5.59
C GLY A 229 -8.34 4.47 6.86
N ASN A 230 -8.45 5.13 8.04
CA ASN A 230 -8.66 4.47 9.32
C ASN A 230 -10.01 3.74 9.37
N LEU A 231 -11.07 4.35 8.82
CA LEU A 231 -12.40 3.75 8.78
C LEU A 231 -12.43 2.49 7.94
N VAL A 232 -11.87 2.53 6.73
CA VAL A 232 -11.79 1.37 5.82
C VAL A 232 -10.99 0.24 6.47
N ALA A 233 -9.84 0.54 7.07
CA ALA A 233 -9.04 -0.45 7.78
C ALA A 233 -9.79 -1.07 8.96
N SER A 234 -10.58 -0.28 9.73
CA SER A 234 -11.34 -0.79 10.88
C SER A 234 -12.40 -1.82 10.49
N VAL A 235 -12.97 -1.71 9.30
CA VAL A 235 -13.88 -2.73 8.75
C VAL A 235 -13.10 -3.96 8.28
N THR A 236 -12.01 -3.74 7.54
CA THR A 236 -11.22 -4.84 6.96
C THR A 236 -10.64 -5.78 8.01
N VAL A 237 -10.12 -5.25 9.11
CA VAL A 237 -9.49 -6.07 10.18
C VAL A 237 -10.46 -6.99 10.91
N THR A 238 -11.77 -6.81 10.76
CA THR A 238 -12.77 -7.73 11.35
C THR A 238 -12.98 -9.01 10.52
N LYS A 239 -12.42 -9.07 9.31
CA LYS A 239 -12.57 -10.20 8.38
C LYS A 239 -11.41 -11.18 8.57
N ILE A 240 -11.60 -12.10 9.50
CA ILE A 240 -10.57 -13.04 9.94
C ILE A 240 -10.23 -14.06 8.85
N GLY A 241 -8.92 -14.21 8.57
CA GLY A 241 -8.41 -15.20 7.61
C GLY A 241 -8.61 -14.82 6.14
N GLU A 242 -9.01 -13.58 5.89
CA GLU A 242 -9.20 -13.03 4.54
C GLU A 242 -8.45 -11.72 4.39
N THR A 243 -7.92 -11.44 3.19
CA THR A 243 -7.53 -10.07 2.85
C THR A 243 -8.80 -9.31 2.49
N GLY A 244 -9.47 -8.79 3.52
CA GLY A 244 -10.81 -8.25 3.38
C GLY A 244 -10.88 -6.95 2.60
N THR A 245 -12.05 -6.67 2.07
CA THR A 245 -12.42 -5.37 1.49
C THR A 245 -13.49 -4.72 2.36
N ALA A 246 -13.72 -3.42 2.21
CA ALA A 246 -14.82 -2.71 2.84
C ALA A 246 -15.77 -2.17 1.78
N SER A 247 -17.01 -2.61 1.80
CA SER A 247 -18.04 -2.07 0.92
C SER A 247 -18.60 -0.74 1.44
N PRO A 248 -19.20 0.10 0.58
CA PRO A 248 -19.85 1.34 1.03
C PRO A 248 -20.92 1.13 2.11
N ASP A 249 -21.65 0.00 2.07
CA ASP A 249 -22.69 -0.29 3.06
C ASP A 249 -22.09 -0.66 4.42
N GLU A 250 -21.00 -1.45 4.44
CA GLU A 250 -20.26 -1.74 5.66
C GLU A 250 -19.67 -0.46 6.28
N LEU A 251 -19.16 0.45 5.46
CA LEU A 251 -18.64 1.74 5.95
C LEU A 251 -19.75 2.60 6.55
N ARG A 252 -20.94 2.66 5.93
CA ARG A 252 -22.08 3.38 6.49
C ARG A 252 -22.51 2.79 7.83
N ALA A 253 -22.61 1.45 7.92
CA ALA A 253 -23.04 0.76 9.14
C ALA A 253 -22.13 1.00 10.36
N VAL A 254 -20.87 1.35 10.15
CA VAL A 254 -19.94 1.69 11.26
C VAL A 254 -19.90 3.20 11.54
N CYS A 255 -20.55 4.05 10.76
CA CYS A 255 -20.66 5.49 11.03
C CYS A 255 -21.92 5.84 11.86
N ASP A 256 -22.96 4.97 11.81
CA ASP A 256 -24.19 5.10 12.59
C ASP A 256 -24.00 4.59 14.04
#